data_a7011723466471bdad42b77b0c46259e
#
_entry.id   a7011723466471bdad42b77b0c46259e
#
_cell.length_a   1.000
_cell.length_b   1.000
_cell.length_c   1.000
_cell.angle_alpha   90.00
_cell.angle_beta   90.00
_cell.angle_gamma   90.00
#
_symmetry.space_group_name_H-M   'P 1'
#
loop_
_entity.id
_entity.type
_entity.pdbx_description
1 polymer ?
#
loop_
_entity_poly.entity_id
_entity_poly.type
_entity_poly.pdbx_seq_one_letter_code
_entity_poly.pdbx_strand_id
1 'polypeptide(L)'
;MRKIALLAIVVAGIIFALNAGRILVVRDLRKADAILVLDGEADRRPALALELLRQGYAPRVLLDASSDARLYHLTPVQIAEEYIRTLPPEPAGSVSVCGMSALSTMEEAAQARRCLDAVGARSLLVVTSEYHTRRALSVFRHSFPDRPVGVAGAVEPDQFGVRWWRHRQWAKVTLGEWTRLIWWECVDRWR
;
A
#
# COMPACT_ATOMS: atom_id res chain seq x y z
N MET A 1 10.68 37.83 -22.09
CA MET A 1 11.22 36.79 -21.21
C MET A 1 10.25 36.42 -20.07
N ARG A 2 9.84 37.37 -19.18
CA ARG A 2 8.93 37.05 -18.02
C ARG A 2 7.59 36.42 -18.43
N LYS A 3 6.92 36.86 -19.50
CA LYS A 3 5.65 36.28 -19.99
C LYS A 3 5.80 34.83 -20.49
N ILE A 4 6.92 34.54 -21.16
CA ILE A 4 7.22 33.17 -21.65
C ILE A 4 7.49 32.24 -20.47
N ALA A 5 8.25 32.67 -19.46
CA ALA A 5 8.51 31.93 -18.26
C ALA A 5 7.22 31.63 -17.48
N LEU A 6 6.33 32.63 -17.34
CA LEU A 6 5.04 32.43 -16.67
C LEU A 6 4.17 31.41 -17.43
N LEU A 7 4.09 31.52 -18.76
CA LEU A 7 3.33 30.57 -19.58
C LEU A 7 3.89 29.14 -19.42
N ALA A 8 5.22 28.98 -19.42
CA ALA A 8 5.85 27.66 -19.24
C ALA A 8 5.51 27.04 -17.87
N ILE A 9 5.51 27.86 -16.80
CA ILE A 9 5.13 27.38 -15.45
C ILE A 9 3.65 26.95 -15.42
N VAL A 10 2.75 27.71 -16.02
CA VAL A 10 1.33 27.36 -16.08
C VAL A 10 1.12 26.06 -16.85
N VAL A 11 1.76 25.92 -18.01
CA VAL A 11 1.67 24.69 -18.83
C VAL A 11 2.23 23.49 -18.06
N ALA A 12 3.37 23.62 -17.41
CA ALA A 12 3.93 22.55 -16.57
C ALA A 12 3.01 22.17 -15.41
N GLY A 13 2.38 23.17 -14.75
CA GLY A 13 1.38 22.92 -13.69
C GLY A 13 0.16 22.16 -14.19
N ILE A 14 -0.35 22.51 -15.38
CA ILE A 14 -1.47 21.79 -16.01
C ILE A 14 -1.07 20.35 -16.35
N ILE A 15 0.09 20.15 -16.95
CA ILE A 15 0.61 18.81 -17.29
C ILE A 15 0.76 17.97 -16.03
N PHE A 16 1.33 18.54 -14.97
CA PHE A 16 1.44 17.87 -13.67
C PHE A 16 0.07 17.49 -13.13
N ALA A 17 -0.88 18.43 -13.07
CA ALA A 17 -2.22 18.17 -12.57
C ALA A 17 -2.92 17.06 -13.35
N LEU A 18 -2.83 17.07 -14.67
CA LEU A 18 -3.42 16.01 -15.51
C LEU A 18 -2.77 14.63 -15.31
N ASN A 19 -1.54 14.57 -14.84
CA ASN A 19 -0.85 13.31 -14.57
C ASN A 19 -0.77 12.94 -13.09
N ALA A 20 -1.24 13.79 -12.18
CA ALA A 20 -1.09 13.60 -10.74
C ALA A 20 -1.62 12.23 -10.26
N GLY A 21 -2.75 11.75 -10.77
CA GLY A 21 -3.26 10.41 -10.45
C GLY A 21 -2.34 9.29 -10.96
N ARG A 22 -1.80 9.41 -12.18
CA ARG A 22 -0.89 8.41 -12.75
C ARG A 22 0.44 8.34 -12.01
N ILE A 23 0.94 9.48 -11.57
CA ILE A 23 2.21 9.56 -10.84
C ILE A 23 2.12 8.81 -9.52
N LEU A 24 0.98 8.74 -8.86
CA LEU A 24 0.79 7.99 -7.61
C LEU A 24 0.89 6.48 -7.82
N VAL A 25 0.56 5.98 -9.02
CA VAL A 25 0.54 4.55 -9.29
C VAL A 25 1.92 4.07 -9.73
N VAL A 26 2.51 3.20 -8.92
CA VAL A 26 3.75 2.50 -9.23
C VAL A 26 3.47 1.00 -9.30
N ARG A 27 4.03 0.34 -10.29
CA ARG A 27 3.99 -1.11 -10.45
C ARG A 27 5.42 -1.63 -10.43
N ASP A 28 5.76 -2.33 -9.37
CA ASP A 28 7.06 -3.00 -9.21
C ASP A 28 6.81 -4.42 -8.70
N LEU A 29 6.20 -5.21 -9.58
CA LEU A 29 5.82 -6.58 -9.29
C LEU A 29 7.04 -7.49 -9.42
N ARG A 30 7.42 -8.13 -8.32
CA ARG A 30 8.54 -9.07 -8.25
C ARG A 30 8.25 -10.22 -7.31
N LYS A 31 8.86 -11.37 -7.54
CA LYS A 31 8.81 -12.49 -6.58
C LYS A 31 9.51 -12.11 -5.30
N ALA A 32 8.94 -12.57 -4.18
CA ALA A 32 9.42 -12.30 -2.84
C ALA A 32 9.20 -13.52 -1.92
N ASP A 33 9.75 -13.49 -0.71
CA ASP A 33 9.56 -14.53 0.29
C ASP A 33 8.22 -14.39 1.02
N ALA A 34 7.69 -13.16 1.07
CA ALA A 34 6.39 -12.87 1.63
C ALA A 34 5.66 -11.74 0.89
N ILE A 35 4.34 -11.81 0.84
CA ILE A 35 3.45 -10.71 0.50
C ILE A 35 2.95 -10.10 1.82
N LEU A 36 3.06 -8.78 1.97
CA LEU A 36 2.42 -8.04 3.07
C LEU A 36 1.28 -7.21 2.51
N VAL A 37 0.07 -7.47 2.99
CA VAL A 37 -1.12 -6.69 2.65
C VAL A 37 -1.28 -5.60 3.68
N LEU A 38 -1.19 -4.32 3.28
CA LEU A 38 -1.34 -3.18 4.18
C LEU A 38 -2.80 -3.01 4.63
N ASP A 39 -2.97 -2.59 5.87
CA ASP A 39 -4.29 -2.31 6.45
C ASP A 39 -5.05 -1.21 5.68
N GLY A 40 -6.37 -1.17 5.86
CA GLY A 40 -7.29 -0.13 5.37
C GLY A 40 -8.38 -0.63 4.44
N GLU A 41 -8.09 -1.36 3.37
CA GLU A 41 -9.10 -1.95 2.49
C GLU A 41 -9.08 -3.48 2.61
N ALA A 42 -10.21 -4.06 3.02
CA ALA A 42 -10.28 -5.45 3.48
C ALA A 42 -10.83 -6.47 2.45
N ASP A 43 -11.09 -6.05 1.21
CA ASP A 43 -11.67 -6.89 0.17
C ASP A 43 -10.71 -7.08 -1.01
N ARG A 44 -10.37 -6.00 -1.71
CA ARG A 44 -9.61 -6.06 -2.97
C ARG A 44 -8.12 -6.30 -2.76
N ARG A 45 -7.55 -5.75 -1.66
CA ARG A 45 -6.13 -5.99 -1.35
C ARG A 45 -5.87 -7.44 -0.96
N PRO A 46 -6.63 -8.06 -0.03
CA PRO A 46 -6.49 -9.49 0.25
C PRO A 46 -6.75 -10.37 -0.97
N ALA A 47 -7.76 -10.05 -1.80
CA ALA A 47 -8.05 -10.79 -3.02
C ALA A 47 -6.87 -10.75 -4.01
N LEU A 48 -6.24 -9.59 -4.22
CA LEU A 48 -5.04 -9.45 -5.04
C LEU A 48 -3.88 -10.26 -4.46
N ALA A 49 -3.67 -10.22 -3.15
CA ALA A 49 -2.59 -10.97 -2.50
C ALA A 49 -2.76 -12.48 -2.65
N LEU A 50 -3.99 -13.00 -2.52
CA LEU A 50 -4.29 -14.41 -2.76
C LEU A 50 -4.08 -14.81 -4.23
N GLU A 51 -4.38 -13.92 -5.17
CA GLU A 51 -4.11 -14.16 -6.59
C GLU A 51 -2.60 -14.23 -6.86
N LEU A 52 -1.82 -13.31 -6.29
CA LEU A 52 -0.36 -13.30 -6.39
C LEU A 52 0.28 -14.52 -5.69
N LEU A 53 -0.28 -14.97 -4.58
CA LEU A 53 0.11 -16.22 -3.92
C LEU A 53 -0.07 -17.42 -4.86
N ARG A 54 -1.25 -17.55 -5.48
CA ARG A 54 -1.55 -18.64 -6.46
C ARG A 54 -0.65 -18.59 -7.69
N GLN A 55 -0.26 -17.39 -8.13
CA GLN A 55 0.67 -17.19 -9.24
C GLN A 55 2.14 -17.46 -8.84
N GLY A 56 2.43 -17.78 -7.58
CA GLY A 56 3.76 -18.09 -7.08
C GLY A 56 4.68 -16.88 -6.94
N TYR A 57 4.11 -15.68 -6.71
CA TYR A 57 4.92 -14.50 -6.41
C TYR A 57 5.55 -14.55 -5.02
N ALA A 58 4.89 -15.23 -4.06
CA ALA A 58 5.47 -15.54 -2.76
C ALA A 58 4.80 -16.80 -2.19
N PRO A 59 5.47 -17.53 -1.29
CA PRO A 59 4.89 -18.69 -0.61
C PRO A 59 3.99 -18.32 0.59
N ARG A 60 3.97 -17.06 1.00
CA ARG A 60 3.26 -16.60 2.21
C ARG A 60 2.60 -15.25 2.01
N VAL A 61 1.46 -15.05 2.69
CA VAL A 61 0.73 -13.78 2.80
C VAL A 61 0.61 -13.41 4.27
N LEU A 62 0.98 -12.17 4.59
CA LEU A 62 0.78 -11.54 5.89
C LEU A 62 -0.28 -10.46 5.74
N LEU A 63 -1.40 -10.59 6.44
CA LEU A 63 -2.44 -9.57 6.48
C LEU A 63 -2.14 -8.63 7.64
N ASP A 64 -1.79 -7.37 7.33
CA ASP A 64 -1.72 -6.33 8.34
C ASP A 64 -3.12 -6.01 8.84
N ALA A 65 -3.29 -5.98 10.15
CA ALA A 65 -4.54 -5.67 10.79
C ALA A 65 -4.30 -4.95 12.12
N SER A 66 -5.03 -3.88 12.37
CA SER A 66 -4.90 -3.12 13.62
C SER A 66 -5.30 -3.99 14.83
N SER A 67 -4.42 -4.03 15.83
CA SER A 67 -4.67 -4.71 17.11
C SER A 67 -5.46 -3.82 18.09
N ASP A 68 -5.39 -2.51 17.96
CA ASP A 68 -5.91 -1.54 18.93
C ASP A 68 -7.25 -0.94 18.50
N ALA A 69 -7.51 -0.86 17.19
CA ALA A 69 -8.79 -0.41 16.68
C ALA A 69 -9.90 -1.39 17.05
N ARG A 70 -11.12 -0.88 17.16
CA ARG A 70 -12.32 -1.71 17.35
C ARG A 70 -13.39 -1.34 16.34
N LEU A 71 -13.93 -2.35 15.69
CA LEU A 71 -15.13 -2.25 14.90
C LEU A 71 -16.25 -2.96 15.67
N TYR A 72 -17.10 -2.17 16.33
CA TYR A 72 -18.04 -2.63 17.35
C TYR A 72 -17.30 -3.35 18.50
N HIS A 73 -17.45 -4.66 18.64
CA HIS A 73 -16.84 -5.48 19.68
C HIS A 73 -15.62 -6.32 19.19
N LEU A 74 -15.32 -6.27 17.89
CA LEU A 74 -14.21 -7.02 17.28
C LEU A 74 -13.03 -6.11 16.97
N THR A 75 -11.83 -6.67 17.02
CA THR A 75 -10.64 -6.02 16.46
C THR A 75 -10.46 -6.42 14.99
N PRO A 76 -9.81 -5.57 14.15
CA PRO A 76 -9.41 -5.96 12.80
C PRO A 76 -8.64 -7.28 12.74
N VAL A 77 -7.78 -7.56 13.74
CA VAL A 77 -7.08 -8.85 13.87
C VAL A 77 -8.08 -10.02 13.94
N GLN A 78 -9.09 -9.92 14.80
CA GLN A 78 -10.12 -10.97 14.92
C GLN A 78 -10.91 -11.15 13.62
N ILE A 79 -11.21 -10.05 12.94
CA ILE A 79 -11.91 -10.08 11.64
C ILE A 79 -11.02 -10.75 10.58
N ALA A 80 -9.73 -10.43 10.53
CA ALA A 80 -8.79 -11.04 9.60
C ALA A 80 -8.57 -12.52 9.89
N GLU A 81 -8.51 -12.93 11.14
CA GLU A 81 -8.44 -14.36 11.53
C GLU A 81 -9.70 -15.12 11.10
N GLU A 82 -10.88 -14.54 11.28
CA GLU A 82 -12.13 -15.13 10.81
C GLU A 82 -12.15 -15.25 9.29
N TYR A 83 -11.73 -14.21 8.58
CA TYR A 83 -11.58 -14.26 7.12
C TYR A 83 -10.69 -15.42 6.68
N ILE A 84 -9.54 -15.64 7.32
CA ILE A 84 -8.64 -16.77 7.00
C ILE A 84 -9.35 -18.11 7.18
N ARG A 85 -10.19 -18.26 8.21
CA ARG A 85 -10.97 -19.50 8.43
C ARG A 85 -12.00 -19.79 7.34
N THR A 86 -12.45 -18.75 6.61
CA THR A 86 -13.35 -18.91 5.47
C THR A 86 -12.65 -19.33 4.18
N LEU A 87 -11.32 -19.21 4.12
CA LEU A 87 -10.55 -19.58 2.94
C LEU A 87 -10.50 -21.12 2.80
N PRO A 88 -10.38 -21.64 1.55
CA PRO A 88 -10.05 -23.04 1.32
C PRO A 88 -8.75 -23.45 2.05
N PRO A 89 -8.55 -24.74 2.40
CA PRO A 89 -7.33 -25.20 3.08
C PRO A 89 -6.02 -24.75 2.43
N GLU A 90 -5.99 -24.74 1.12
CA GLU A 90 -5.00 -24.01 0.32
C GLU A 90 -5.73 -22.84 -0.38
N PRO A 91 -5.46 -21.59 -0.05
CA PRO A 91 -4.25 -21.01 0.52
C PRO A 91 -4.26 -20.72 2.03
N ALA A 92 -5.27 -21.11 2.80
CA ALA A 92 -5.37 -20.74 4.23
C ALA A 92 -4.08 -21.04 5.03
N GLY A 93 -3.42 -22.17 4.77
CA GLY A 93 -2.16 -22.55 5.42
C GLY A 93 -0.96 -21.64 5.11
N SER A 94 -1.08 -20.78 4.10
CA SER A 94 -0.04 -19.84 3.69
C SER A 94 -0.36 -18.40 4.07
N VAL A 95 -1.49 -18.13 4.73
CA VAL A 95 -1.96 -16.82 5.15
C VAL A 95 -1.93 -16.70 6.66
N SER A 96 -1.40 -15.61 7.17
CA SER A 96 -1.41 -15.31 8.61
C SER A 96 -1.65 -13.81 8.85
N VAL A 97 -2.11 -13.49 10.06
CA VAL A 97 -2.30 -12.08 10.47
C VAL A 97 -1.03 -11.54 11.10
N CYS A 98 -0.67 -10.32 10.72
CA CYS A 98 0.35 -9.52 11.37
C CYS A 98 -0.34 -8.39 12.13
N GLY A 99 -0.59 -8.57 13.43
CA GLY A 99 -1.21 -7.55 14.27
C GLY A 99 -0.28 -6.36 14.49
N MET A 100 -0.76 -5.16 14.19
CA MET A 100 0.00 -3.91 14.33
C MET A 100 -0.82 -2.83 15.02
N SER A 101 -0.14 -1.89 15.68
CA SER A 101 -0.71 -0.68 16.30
C SER A 101 -0.12 0.54 15.63
N ALA A 102 -0.30 0.65 14.31
CA ALA A 102 0.31 1.69 13.51
C ALA A 102 -0.68 2.79 13.14
N LEU A 103 -0.26 4.04 13.26
CA LEU A 103 -1.01 5.24 12.85
C LEU A 103 -0.49 5.82 11.53
N SER A 104 0.60 5.28 11.01
CA SER A 104 1.25 5.74 9.77
C SER A 104 1.92 4.58 9.04
N THR A 105 2.08 4.73 7.72
CA THR A 105 2.78 3.74 6.88
C THR A 105 4.24 3.51 7.32
N MET A 106 4.87 4.49 7.95
CA MET A 106 6.21 4.34 8.53
C MET A 106 6.18 3.41 9.74
N GLU A 107 5.20 3.56 10.62
CA GLU A 107 5.01 2.67 11.77
C GLU A 107 4.60 1.27 11.33
N GLU A 108 3.71 1.14 10.30
CA GLU A 108 3.40 -0.15 9.67
C GLU A 108 4.69 -0.85 9.22
N ALA A 109 5.55 -0.16 8.47
CA ALA A 109 6.79 -0.73 7.97
C ALA A 109 7.73 -1.15 9.13
N ALA A 110 7.85 -0.33 10.17
CA ALA A 110 8.68 -0.65 11.34
C ALA A 110 8.15 -1.88 12.09
N GLN A 111 6.83 -2.00 12.27
CA GLN A 111 6.19 -3.13 12.95
C GLN A 111 6.16 -4.39 12.10
N ALA A 112 6.02 -4.27 10.78
CA ALA A 112 6.04 -5.38 9.84
C ALA A 112 7.33 -6.21 9.91
N ARG A 113 8.45 -5.58 10.30
CA ARG A 113 9.74 -6.26 10.46
C ARG A 113 9.62 -7.50 11.35
N ARG A 114 8.93 -7.41 12.48
CA ARG A 114 8.73 -8.54 13.41
C ARG A 114 8.04 -9.73 12.74
N CYS A 115 6.97 -9.47 12.00
CA CYS A 115 6.23 -10.52 11.31
C CYS A 115 7.05 -11.14 10.16
N LEU A 116 7.78 -10.32 9.41
CA LEU A 116 8.66 -10.77 8.33
C LEU A 116 9.81 -11.62 8.86
N ASP A 117 10.43 -11.21 9.98
CA ASP A 117 11.50 -11.97 10.63
C ASP A 117 11.00 -13.31 11.18
N ALA A 118 9.78 -13.32 11.78
CA ALA A 118 9.17 -14.55 12.29
C ALA A 118 8.91 -15.61 11.21
N VAL A 119 8.66 -15.18 9.96
CA VAL A 119 8.50 -16.10 8.81
C VAL A 119 9.78 -16.30 8.00
N GLY A 120 10.91 -15.68 8.41
CA GLY A 120 12.19 -15.77 7.74
C GLY A 120 12.24 -15.09 6.37
N ALA A 121 11.37 -14.11 6.10
CA ALA A 121 11.31 -13.43 4.81
C ALA A 121 12.48 -12.46 4.64
N ARG A 122 13.24 -12.60 3.56
CA ARG A 122 14.36 -11.74 3.17
C ARG A 122 14.03 -10.79 2.03
N SER A 123 12.87 -10.95 1.42
CA SER A 123 12.33 -10.10 0.36
C SER A 123 10.83 -9.92 0.56
N LEU A 124 10.29 -8.79 0.10
CA LEU A 124 8.93 -8.36 0.39
C LEU A 124 8.21 -7.85 -0.85
N LEU A 125 6.98 -8.32 -1.07
CA LEU A 125 6.03 -7.72 -1.99
C LEU A 125 4.90 -7.07 -1.19
N VAL A 126 4.83 -5.74 -1.20
CA VAL A 126 3.77 -4.98 -0.54
C VAL A 126 2.54 -4.93 -1.44
N VAL A 127 1.37 -5.28 -0.90
CA VAL A 127 0.07 -5.13 -1.56
C VAL A 127 -0.72 -4.02 -0.87
N THR A 128 -1.15 -3.04 -1.64
CA THR A 128 -1.93 -1.91 -1.16
C THR A 128 -2.84 -1.37 -2.28
N SER A 129 -3.61 -0.31 -2.04
CA SER A 129 -4.38 0.37 -3.10
C SER A 129 -3.46 1.01 -4.14
N GLU A 130 -3.85 1.02 -5.42
CA GLU A 130 -2.98 1.50 -6.50
C GLU A 130 -2.56 2.97 -6.31
N TYR A 131 -3.41 3.83 -5.77
CA TYR A 131 -3.08 5.23 -5.49
C TYR A 131 -2.04 5.41 -4.38
N HIS A 132 -1.88 4.41 -3.51
CA HIS A 132 -0.95 4.42 -2.39
C HIS A 132 0.41 3.80 -2.73
N THR A 133 0.55 3.12 -3.85
CA THR A 133 1.75 2.31 -4.19
C THR A 133 3.05 3.10 -4.18
N ARG A 134 3.05 4.37 -4.66
CA ARG A 134 4.26 5.20 -4.67
C ARG A 134 4.79 5.47 -3.26
N ARG A 135 3.91 5.90 -2.35
CA ARG A 135 4.32 6.21 -0.98
C ARG A 135 4.67 4.94 -0.21
N ALA A 136 3.87 3.89 -0.32
CA ALA A 136 4.17 2.61 0.31
C ALA A 136 5.55 2.08 -0.13
N LEU A 137 5.84 2.07 -1.44
CA LEU A 137 7.14 1.61 -1.94
C LEU A 137 8.29 2.46 -1.42
N SER A 138 8.15 3.80 -1.40
CA SER A 138 9.17 4.72 -0.88
C SER A 138 9.45 4.48 0.61
N VAL A 139 8.38 4.39 1.42
CA VAL A 139 8.48 4.14 2.86
C VAL A 139 9.10 2.77 3.15
N PHE A 140 8.59 1.72 2.53
CA PHE A 140 9.08 0.37 2.78
C PHE A 140 10.53 0.16 2.32
N ARG A 141 10.95 0.74 1.19
CA ARG A 141 12.36 0.70 0.77
C ARG A 141 13.29 1.44 1.72
N HIS A 142 12.82 2.55 2.28
CA HIS A 142 13.57 3.28 3.29
C HIS A 142 13.69 2.48 4.60
N SER A 143 12.61 1.83 5.03
CA SER A 143 12.56 1.05 6.27
C SER A 143 13.28 -0.31 6.15
N PHE A 144 13.44 -0.84 4.93
CA PHE A 144 14.08 -2.14 4.66
C PHE A 144 15.22 -2.00 3.64
N PRO A 145 16.30 -1.26 3.98
CA PRO A 145 17.44 -1.09 3.06
C PRO A 145 18.19 -2.41 2.82
N ASP A 146 18.02 -3.38 3.70
CA ASP A 146 18.61 -4.71 3.70
C ASP A 146 17.81 -5.75 2.89
N ARG A 147 16.61 -5.41 2.40
CA ARG A 147 15.70 -6.35 1.73
C ARG A 147 15.16 -5.77 0.41
N PRO A 148 15.09 -6.56 -0.66
CA PRO A 148 14.36 -6.18 -1.86
C PRO A 148 12.86 -5.98 -1.56
N VAL A 149 12.32 -4.81 -1.93
CA VAL A 149 10.90 -4.48 -1.77
C VAL A 149 10.29 -4.19 -3.13
N GLY A 150 9.24 -4.91 -3.47
CA GLY A 150 8.32 -4.64 -4.59
C GLY A 150 6.97 -4.13 -4.12
N VAL A 151 6.11 -3.70 -5.05
CA VAL A 151 4.75 -3.27 -4.76
C VAL A 151 3.77 -3.69 -5.84
N ALA A 152 2.58 -4.10 -5.41
CA ALA A 152 1.41 -4.33 -6.25
C ALA A 152 0.21 -3.52 -5.73
N GLY A 153 -0.54 -2.92 -6.64
CA GLY A 153 -1.69 -2.08 -6.32
C GLY A 153 -3.02 -2.74 -6.65
N ALA A 154 -3.89 -2.87 -5.66
CA ALA A 154 -5.28 -3.27 -5.86
C ALA A 154 -6.07 -2.12 -6.50
N VAL A 155 -6.87 -2.44 -7.50
CA VAL A 155 -7.71 -1.48 -8.22
C VAL A 155 -9.02 -1.27 -7.47
N GLU A 156 -9.30 -0.05 -7.08
CA GLU A 156 -10.49 0.36 -6.32
C GLU A 156 -11.26 1.45 -7.09
N PRO A 157 -12.03 1.12 -8.14
CA PRO A 157 -12.62 2.10 -9.04
C PRO A 157 -13.61 3.05 -8.37
N ASP A 158 -14.19 2.66 -7.23
CA ASP A 158 -15.06 3.53 -6.43
C ASP A 158 -14.29 4.59 -5.65
N GLN A 159 -13.02 4.32 -5.34
CA GLN A 159 -12.14 5.18 -4.54
C GLN A 159 -11.19 6.02 -5.40
N PHE A 160 -10.70 5.47 -6.50
CA PHE A 160 -9.64 6.08 -7.28
C PHE A 160 -9.72 5.76 -8.77
N GLY A 161 -9.28 6.74 -9.59
CA GLY A 161 -8.99 6.59 -11.00
C GLY A 161 -7.96 7.62 -11.45
N VAL A 162 -7.12 7.27 -12.41
CA VAL A 162 -6.03 8.13 -12.90
C VAL A 162 -6.50 9.48 -13.46
N ARG A 163 -7.76 9.56 -13.92
CA ARG A 163 -8.44 10.81 -14.30
C ARG A 163 -9.17 11.39 -13.07
N TRP A 164 -8.43 11.60 -12.00
CA TRP A 164 -8.90 11.93 -10.67
C TRP A 164 -9.91 13.09 -10.60
N TRP A 165 -9.85 14.06 -11.52
CA TRP A 165 -10.75 15.22 -11.57
C TRP A 165 -12.19 14.87 -12.03
N ARG A 166 -12.45 13.65 -12.51
CA ARG A 166 -13.78 13.24 -12.98
C ARG A 166 -14.77 12.93 -11.86
N HIS A 167 -14.28 12.54 -10.70
CA HIS A 167 -15.12 12.15 -9.57
C HIS A 167 -14.62 12.81 -8.28
N ARG A 168 -15.57 13.34 -7.50
CA ARG A 168 -15.25 13.99 -6.21
C ARG A 168 -14.45 13.07 -5.27
N GLN A 169 -14.82 11.79 -5.21
CA GLN A 169 -14.13 10.83 -4.36
C GLN A 169 -12.68 10.63 -4.83
N TRP A 170 -12.46 10.46 -6.12
CA TRP A 170 -11.12 10.32 -6.68
C TRP A 170 -10.25 11.55 -6.43
N ALA A 171 -10.83 12.74 -6.52
CA ALA A 171 -10.13 13.99 -6.22
C ALA A 171 -9.69 14.04 -4.74
N LYS A 172 -10.58 13.67 -3.80
CA LYS A 172 -10.25 13.62 -2.38
C LYS A 172 -9.09 12.66 -2.10
N VAL A 173 -9.15 11.45 -2.65
CA VAL A 173 -8.12 10.42 -2.47
C VAL A 173 -6.79 10.88 -3.06
N THR A 174 -6.81 11.39 -4.30
CA THR A 174 -5.59 11.87 -4.98
C THR A 174 -4.92 13.02 -4.22
N LEU A 175 -5.68 14.03 -3.83
CA LEU A 175 -5.14 15.18 -3.09
C LEU A 175 -4.63 14.77 -1.70
N GLY A 176 -5.39 13.92 -0.99
CA GLY A 176 -4.96 13.39 0.30
C GLY A 176 -3.68 12.57 0.21
N GLU A 177 -3.54 11.72 -0.82
CA GLU A 177 -2.34 10.92 -0.99
C GLU A 177 -1.13 11.76 -1.40
N TRP A 178 -1.31 12.79 -2.24
CA TRP A 178 -0.25 13.75 -2.54
C TRP A 178 0.24 14.49 -1.30
N THR A 179 -0.67 14.94 -0.43
CA THR A 179 -0.30 15.61 0.83
C THR A 179 0.55 14.69 1.71
N ARG A 180 0.17 13.41 1.86
CA ARG A 180 0.92 12.42 2.64
C ARG A 180 2.26 12.08 2.00
N LEU A 181 2.31 11.95 0.67
CA LEU A 181 3.55 11.67 -0.07
C LEU A 181 4.54 12.82 0.07
N ILE A 182 4.09 14.07 -0.11
CA ILE A 182 4.95 15.26 0.05
C ILE A 182 5.46 15.35 1.49
N TRP A 183 4.59 15.12 2.48
CA TRP A 183 5.00 15.12 3.88
C TRP A 183 6.08 14.06 4.15
N TRP A 184 5.86 12.86 3.66
CA TRP A 184 6.85 11.78 3.75
C TRP A 184 8.19 12.18 3.12
N GLU A 185 8.20 12.61 1.88
CA GLU A 185 9.45 12.89 1.15
C GLU A 185 10.19 14.15 1.69
N CYS A 186 9.46 15.12 2.24
CA CYS A 186 10.06 16.38 2.71
C CYS A 186 10.36 16.40 4.21
N VAL A 187 9.68 15.60 5.02
CA VAL A 187 9.74 15.68 6.48
C VAL A 187 10.12 14.35 7.12
N ASP A 188 9.25 13.34 7.03
CA ASP A 188 9.39 12.12 7.83
C ASP A 188 10.57 11.25 7.41
N ARG A 189 10.89 11.24 6.12
CA ARG A 189 12.03 10.48 5.57
C ARG A 189 13.39 10.89 6.15
N TRP A 190 13.49 12.10 6.69
CA TRP A 190 14.74 12.70 7.19
C TRP A 190 14.82 12.76 8.71
N ARG A 191 13.83 12.24 9.42
CA ARG A 191 13.78 12.13 10.88
C ARG A 191 14.32 10.79 11.35
#